data_59ee6f59a3accec39ebe02bec3389057
#
_entry.id   59ee6f59a3accec39ebe02bec3389057
#
_cell.length_a   1.000
_cell.length_b   1.000
_cell.length_c   1.000
_cell.angle_alpha   90.00
_cell.angle_beta   90.00
_cell.angle_gamma   90.00
#
_symmetry.space_group_name_H-M   'P 1'
#
loop_
_entity.id
_entity.type
_entity.pdbx_description
1 polymer ?
#
loop_
_entity_poly.entity_id
_entity_poly.type
_entity_poly.pdbx_seq_one_letter_code
_entity_poly.pdbx_strand_id
1 'polypeptide(L)'
;MRSHYCGEPNIKTVGEEIELTGWVHRRRDHGGVIFLDLRDRSGIVQVVFDPDTKESFETADRVRNEYVLKAKGRVRPRPEGTVNSEMPTGEIEVLGSSLEILNASETPPFQLDEYSSAGEDVRLKYRFIDLRRPEMQERIKLRAKISAFVRRYLESEGYLDIETPTLTKSTPEGARDYLVPSRTHPGEFFALPQSPQLFKQLLMVSGFDKYYQIARCYRDEDLRHDRQPEFTQIDVEASFVSESEVMDLAERMLKQLFSEVLGIELPNFVVITHSEAMRMYGSDRPDLRNPLVLEDIDDLMREVEFKVFSGPANDNNSRVVALKVPKATETLSRKQLDDYVGFVGQYGAKGLAYIKVNDRSEVPEGLQSPILKFLSNEVIEAVLNRMEASNGDIIFFGADLKQVVNESMGAFRNRVAQDMDIVQGGFVPCWVIDWPMFQKNRDGQWVAEHHPFTQPTGTPKDVLNDPETIQARAYDVV
;
A
#
# COMPACT_ATOMS: atom_id res chain seq x y z
N MET A 1 7.23 38.32 15.72
CA MET A 1 7.60 36.99 15.19
C MET A 1 7.58 37.05 13.68
N ARG A 2 7.28 36.01 12.90
CA ARG A 2 7.19 36.06 11.43
C ARG A 2 5.91 36.71 10.95
N SER A 3 5.95 37.43 9.80
CA SER A 3 4.76 37.90 9.09
C SER A 3 4.27 36.89 8.06
N HIS A 4 5.17 36.08 7.47
CA HIS A 4 4.89 35.08 6.46
C HIS A 4 5.63 33.76 6.74
N TYR A 5 5.08 32.66 6.28
CA TYR A 5 5.83 31.41 6.14
C TYR A 5 6.72 31.44 4.90
N CYS A 6 7.79 30.59 4.88
CA CYS A 6 8.78 30.61 3.80
C CYS A 6 8.23 30.21 2.43
N GLY A 7 7.16 29.46 2.37
CA GLY A 7 6.52 29.06 1.11
C GLY A 7 5.40 29.98 0.61
N GLU A 8 5.04 31.01 1.37
CA GLU A 8 3.93 31.92 1.02
C GLU A 8 4.31 33.07 0.06
N PRO A 9 5.52 33.67 0.14
CA PRO A 9 5.87 34.76 -0.75
C PRO A 9 5.85 34.34 -2.22
N ASN A 10 5.30 35.20 -3.05
CA ASN A 10 5.12 34.95 -4.50
C ASN A 10 5.14 36.31 -5.25
N ILE A 11 4.91 36.26 -6.57
CA ILE A 11 4.96 37.47 -7.41
C ILE A 11 3.96 38.56 -6.99
N LYS A 12 2.87 38.21 -6.31
CA LYS A 12 1.88 39.20 -5.83
C LYS A 12 2.33 39.94 -4.58
N THR A 13 3.30 39.41 -3.84
CA THR A 13 3.88 40.04 -2.64
C THR A 13 5.10 40.88 -2.94
N VAL A 14 5.44 41.04 -4.22
CA VAL A 14 6.56 41.90 -4.65
C VAL A 14 6.38 43.35 -4.14
N GLY A 15 7.42 43.88 -3.50
CA GLY A 15 7.42 45.19 -2.89
C GLY A 15 7.10 45.21 -1.40
N GLU A 16 6.54 44.13 -0.84
CA GLU A 16 6.25 44.06 0.59
C GLU A 16 7.51 43.82 1.43
N GLU A 17 7.56 44.46 2.61
CA GLU A 17 8.50 44.07 3.66
C GLU A 17 7.96 42.93 4.48
N ILE A 18 8.70 41.84 4.53
CA ILE A 18 8.30 40.61 5.25
C ILE A 18 9.33 40.19 6.29
N GLU A 19 8.88 39.52 7.32
CA GLU A 19 9.70 38.91 8.35
C GLU A 19 9.49 37.38 8.31
N LEU A 20 10.58 36.66 8.12
CA LEU A 20 10.63 35.19 8.00
C LEU A 20 11.39 34.61 9.18
N THR A 21 10.98 33.43 9.62
CA THR A 21 11.70 32.63 10.60
C THR A 21 11.72 31.18 10.14
N GLY A 22 12.91 30.59 10.07
CA GLY A 22 13.06 29.22 9.57
C GLY A 22 14.47 28.68 9.75
N TRP A 23 14.71 27.53 9.12
CA TRP A 23 15.99 26.83 9.13
C TRP A 23 16.72 27.08 7.81
N VAL A 24 18.04 27.25 7.86
CA VAL A 24 18.88 27.36 6.68
C VAL A 24 18.98 26.02 5.99
N HIS A 25 18.36 25.89 4.83
CA HIS A 25 18.48 24.70 4.00
C HIS A 25 19.82 24.68 3.26
N ARG A 26 20.21 25.81 2.69
CA ARG A 26 21.47 25.94 1.93
C ARG A 26 21.99 27.35 2.01
N ARG A 27 23.33 27.48 2.17
CA ARG A 27 24.06 28.73 2.02
C ARG A 27 24.94 28.68 0.76
N ARG A 28 24.94 29.73 -0.01
CA ARG A 28 25.80 29.92 -1.19
C ARG A 28 26.43 31.31 -1.13
N ASP A 29 27.68 31.43 -1.59
CA ASP A 29 28.40 32.68 -1.76
C ASP A 29 28.82 32.76 -3.22
N HIS A 30 28.36 33.82 -3.91
CA HIS A 30 28.68 34.07 -5.29
C HIS A 30 29.08 35.53 -5.48
N GLY A 31 30.38 35.73 -5.68
CA GLY A 31 30.90 37.07 -6.00
C GLY A 31 30.70 38.13 -4.92
N GLY A 32 30.68 37.73 -3.65
CA GLY A 32 30.48 38.63 -2.52
C GLY A 32 29.01 38.92 -2.18
N VAL A 33 28.07 38.15 -2.73
CA VAL A 33 26.65 38.16 -2.35
C VAL A 33 26.31 36.82 -1.71
N ILE A 34 25.67 36.84 -0.55
CA ILE A 34 25.29 35.64 0.19
C ILE A 34 23.82 35.30 -0.05
N PHE A 35 23.58 34.11 -0.49
CA PHE A 35 22.25 33.53 -0.72
C PHE A 35 21.95 32.50 0.36
N LEU A 36 20.85 32.68 1.07
CA LEU A 36 20.33 31.76 2.08
C LEU A 36 18.98 31.20 1.62
N ASP A 37 18.90 29.91 1.40
CA ASP A 37 17.62 29.22 1.20
C ASP A 37 17.05 28.95 2.60
N LEU A 38 16.05 29.72 3.01
CA LEU A 38 15.39 29.59 4.31
C LEU A 38 14.16 28.71 4.19
N ARG A 39 14.05 27.70 5.03
CA ARG A 39 13.02 26.66 4.98
C ARG A 39 12.17 26.66 6.24
N ASP A 40 10.88 26.45 6.06
CA ASP A 40 9.96 26.05 7.12
C ASP A 40 8.99 24.95 6.63
N ARG A 41 7.93 24.65 7.38
CA ARG A 41 6.94 23.61 7.03
C ARG A 41 6.15 23.90 5.75
N SER A 42 6.12 25.15 5.29
CA SER A 42 5.35 25.56 4.11
C SER A 42 6.17 25.48 2.82
N GLY A 43 7.49 25.59 2.92
CA GLY A 43 8.37 25.59 1.75
C GLY A 43 9.72 26.27 2.02
N ILE A 44 10.35 26.70 0.92
CA ILE A 44 11.67 27.32 0.91
C ILE A 44 11.58 28.65 0.16
N VAL A 45 12.29 29.67 0.66
CA VAL A 45 12.47 30.95 -0.03
C VAL A 45 13.94 31.38 0.00
N GLN A 46 14.41 31.99 -1.08
CA GLN A 46 15.75 32.56 -1.13
C GLN A 46 15.77 33.94 -0.49
N VAL A 47 16.67 34.16 0.46
CA VAL A 47 16.98 35.46 1.05
C VAL A 47 18.39 35.84 0.63
N VAL A 48 18.55 37.08 0.15
CA VAL A 48 19.81 37.57 -0.42
C VAL A 48 20.36 38.67 0.46
N PHE A 49 21.63 38.59 0.81
CA PHE A 49 22.38 39.63 1.52
C PHE A 49 23.54 40.09 0.68
N ASP A 50 23.57 41.38 0.40
CA ASP A 50 24.66 42.04 -0.30
C ASP A 50 25.53 42.87 0.67
N PRO A 51 26.73 43.28 0.26
CA PRO A 51 27.66 44.05 1.11
C PRO A 51 27.13 45.43 1.55
N ASP A 52 26.09 45.96 0.91
CA ASP A 52 25.51 47.26 1.26
C ASP A 52 24.82 47.21 2.64
N THR A 53 24.39 46.03 3.06
CA THR A 53 23.82 45.75 4.41
C THR A 53 24.89 45.14 5.35
N LYS A 54 25.97 45.88 5.63
CA LYS A 54 27.21 45.40 6.26
C LYS A 54 26.98 44.47 7.47
N GLU A 55 26.18 44.87 8.47
CA GLU A 55 25.95 44.09 9.70
C GLU A 55 25.24 42.75 9.41
N SER A 56 24.20 42.80 8.57
CA SER A 56 23.46 41.59 8.15
C SER A 56 24.28 40.68 7.25
N PHE A 57 25.13 41.27 6.40
CA PHE A 57 26.07 40.53 5.56
C PHE A 57 27.12 39.79 6.38
N GLU A 58 27.77 40.45 7.36
CA GLU A 58 28.72 39.83 8.29
C GLU A 58 28.06 38.71 9.12
N THR A 59 26.79 38.88 9.44
CA THR A 59 26.01 37.81 10.11
C THR A 59 25.74 36.66 9.18
N ALA A 60 25.31 36.92 7.93
CA ALA A 60 25.04 35.92 6.92
C ALA A 60 26.28 35.07 6.54
N ASP A 61 27.47 35.67 6.58
CA ASP A 61 28.74 34.96 6.33
C ASP A 61 29.02 33.86 7.37
N ARG A 62 28.61 34.07 8.61
CA ARG A 62 28.78 33.11 9.73
C ARG A 62 27.73 32.01 9.74
N VAL A 63 26.65 32.17 8.97
CA VAL A 63 25.55 31.18 8.92
C VAL A 63 26.02 29.84 8.34
N ARG A 64 25.51 28.75 8.89
CA ARG A 64 25.69 27.38 8.38
C ARG A 64 24.33 26.70 8.20
N ASN A 65 24.33 25.57 7.52
CA ASN A 65 23.12 24.78 7.31
C ASN A 65 22.45 24.42 8.66
N GLU A 66 21.13 24.41 8.65
CA GLU A 66 20.26 24.10 9.78
C GLU A 66 20.30 25.13 10.94
N TYR A 67 21.03 26.25 10.81
CA TYR A 67 20.86 27.37 11.73
C TYR A 67 19.43 27.89 11.69
N VAL A 68 18.90 28.29 12.83
CA VAL A 68 17.58 28.93 12.92
C VAL A 68 17.76 30.44 12.80
N LEU A 69 17.13 31.02 11.82
CA LEU A 69 17.27 32.44 11.53
C LEU A 69 15.91 33.15 11.60
N LYS A 70 16.03 34.45 11.94
CA LYS A 70 15.00 35.46 11.68
C LYS A 70 15.56 36.46 10.67
N ALA A 71 14.92 36.56 9.51
CA ALA A 71 15.32 37.42 8.43
C ALA A 71 14.20 38.42 8.13
N LYS A 72 14.53 39.71 7.97
CA LYS A 72 13.62 40.75 7.50
C LYS A 72 14.13 41.28 6.18
N GLY A 73 13.24 41.52 5.22
CA GLY A 73 13.63 42.04 3.92
C GLY A 73 12.44 42.33 3.02
N ARG A 74 12.75 42.87 1.84
CA ARG A 74 11.79 43.24 0.82
C ARG A 74 11.70 42.17 -0.25
N VAL A 75 10.49 41.72 -0.58
CA VAL A 75 10.25 40.78 -1.68
C VAL A 75 10.51 41.50 -3.01
N ARG A 76 11.30 40.85 -3.88
CA ARG A 76 11.56 41.34 -5.25
C ARG A 76 11.53 40.19 -6.26
N PRO A 77 11.26 40.44 -7.54
CA PRO A 77 11.47 39.45 -8.59
C PRO A 77 12.94 39.02 -8.63
N ARG A 78 13.21 37.76 -8.93
CA ARG A 78 14.59 37.34 -9.24
C ARG A 78 15.09 38.03 -10.51
N PRO A 79 16.38 38.30 -10.60
CA PRO A 79 16.98 38.81 -11.82
C PRO A 79 16.70 37.90 -13.02
N GLU A 80 16.63 38.48 -14.22
CA GLU A 80 16.41 37.74 -15.46
C GLU A 80 17.46 36.63 -15.62
N GLY A 81 17.00 35.40 -15.99
CA GLY A 81 17.85 34.22 -16.12
C GLY A 81 18.18 33.50 -14.81
N THR A 82 17.68 33.99 -13.64
CA THR A 82 17.89 33.31 -12.32
C THR A 82 16.64 32.72 -11.70
N VAL A 83 15.52 32.74 -12.43
CA VAL A 83 14.28 32.11 -12.02
C VAL A 83 14.50 30.61 -11.86
N ASN A 84 14.04 30.04 -10.73
CA ASN A 84 14.15 28.61 -10.45
C ASN A 84 12.77 27.97 -10.47
N SER A 85 12.45 27.25 -11.55
CA SER A 85 11.17 26.56 -11.74
C SER A 85 10.96 25.36 -10.81
N GLU A 86 12.00 24.85 -10.18
CA GLU A 86 11.91 23.74 -9.22
C GLU A 86 11.45 24.19 -7.81
N MET A 87 11.45 25.50 -7.55
CA MET A 87 10.97 26.06 -6.30
C MET A 87 9.62 26.77 -6.49
N PRO A 88 8.61 26.52 -5.66
CA PRO A 88 7.34 27.25 -5.71
C PRO A 88 7.50 28.78 -5.56
N THR A 89 8.52 29.24 -4.83
CA THR A 89 8.88 30.65 -4.64
C THR A 89 9.95 31.12 -5.62
N GLY A 90 10.27 30.34 -6.64
CA GLY A 90 11.46 30.53 -7.48
C GLY A 90 11.42 31.74 -8.44
N GLU A 91 10.27 32.40 -8.59
CA GLU A 91 10.14 33.64 -9.34
C GLU A 91 10.61 34.90 -8.54
N ILE A 92 10.65 34.75 -7.21
CA ILE A 92 10.98 35.85 -6.29
C ILE A 92 12.17 35.49 -5.39
N GLU A 93 12.71 36.52 -4.77
CA GLU A 93 13.66 36.44 -3.68
C GLU A 93 13.40 37.54 -2.68
N VAL A 94 13.93 37.43 -1.47
CA VAL A 94 13.82 38.44 -0.43
C VAL A 94 15.18 39.15 -0.31
N LEU A 95 15.24 40.43 -0.63
CA LEU A 95 16.41 41.26 -0.34
C LEU A 95 16.47 41.56 1.15
N GLY A 96 17.39 40.90 1.85
CA GLY A 96 17.50 40.96 3.30
C GLY A 96 18.01 42.30 3.79
N SER A 97 17.30 42.92 4.73
CA SER A 97 17.69 44.15 5.42
C SER A 97 18.17 43.90 6.85
N SER A 98 17.74 42.81 7.48
CA SER A 98 18.15 42.43 8.84
C SER A 98 18.22 40.92 8.96
N LEU A 99 19.19 40.41 9.73
CA LEU A 99 19.39 38.98 10.00
C LEU A 99 19.79 38.76 11.45
N GLU A 100 19.07 37.89 12.10
CA GLU A 100 19.34 37.44 13.48
C GLU A 100 19.50 35.93 13.51
N ILE A 101 20.59 35.45 14.12
CA ILE A 101 20.77 34.03 14.40
C ILE A 101 20.06 33.72 15.72
N LEU A 102 18.92 33.03 15.66
CA LEU A 102 18.15 32.61 16.83
C LEU A 102 18.79 31.40 17.51
N ASN A 103 19.34 30.50 16.71
CA ASN A 103 20.05 29.34 17.22
C ASN A 103 21.09 28.86 16.20
N ALA A 104 22.31 28.60 16.67
CA ALA A 104 23.37 27.96 15.90
C ALA A 104 23.29 26.44 16.07
N SER A 105 23.23 25.71 14.97
CA SER A 105 23.19 24.24 14.95
C SER A 105 24.58 23.67 14.73
N GLU A 106 24.83 22.50 15.29
CA GLU A 106 25.93 21.64 14.87
C GLU A 106 25.65 21.10 13.45
N THR A 107 26.71 20.62 12.78
CA THR A 107 26.56 20.00 11.45
C THR A 107 25.67 18.75 11.53
N PRO A 108 24.59 18.66 10.74
CA PRO A 108 23.75 17.48 10.72
C PRO A 108 24.52 16.22 10.34
N PRO A 109 24.13 15.05 10.85
CA PRO A 109 24.80 13.77 10.55
C PRO A 109 24.65 13.31 9.10
N PHE A 110 23.72 13.89 8.34
CA PHE A 110 23.46 13.63 6.92
C PHE A 110 22.80 14.86 6.28
N GLN A 111 22.84 14.91 4.96
CA GLN A 111 22.17 15.98 4.20
C GLN A 111 20.66 15.75 4.16
N LEU A 112 19.90 16.85 4.14
CA LEU A 112 18.43 16.85 4.18
C LEU A 112 17.80 17.06 2.79
N ASP A 113 18.52 16.69 1.74
CA ASP A 113 18.01 16.66 0.37
C ASP A 113 17.32 15.32 0.03
N GLU A 114 16.63 15.29 -1.09
CA GLU A 114 15.94 14.10 -1.59
C GLU A 114 16.88 12.94 -1.93
N TYR A 115 18.18 13.25 -2.14
CA TYR A 115 19.20 12.30 -2.58
C TYR A 115 20.09 11.81 -1.42
N SER A 116 19.67 12.00 -0.18
CA SER A 116 20.45 11.56 0.97
C SER A 116 20.74 10.05 0.89
N SER A 117 22.01 9.70 0.81
CA SER A 117 22.50 8.30 0.84
C SER A 117 22.60 7.72 2.25
N ALA A 118 22.10 8.42 3.27
CA ALA A 118 22.15 7.96 4.66
C ALA A 118 21.36 6.66 4.85
N GLY A 119 22.00 5.65 5.42
CA GLY A 119 21.37 4.38 5.75
C GLY A 119 20.21 4.54 6.74
N GLU A 120 19.30 3.57 6.76
CA GLU A 120 18.11 3.60 7.60
C GLU A 120 18.46 3.71 9.10
N ASP A 121 19.47 3.00 9.56
CA ASP A 121 19.91 3.05 10.97
C ASP A 121 20.28 4.45 11.41
N VAL A 122 21.01 5.21 10.58
CA VAL A 122 21.40 6.59 10.87
C VAL A 122 20.18 7.49 10.88
N ARG A 123 19.27 7.32 9.92
CA ARG A 123 18.02 8.10 9.85
C ARG A 123 17.09 7.84 11.02
N LEU A 124 17.01 6.59 11.49
CA LEU A 124 16.24 6.22 12.68
C LEU A 124 16.86 6.78 13.95
N LYS A 125 18.19 6.71 14.09
CA LYS A 125 18.92 7.30 15.23
C LYS A 125 18.69 8.81 15.35
N TYR A 126 18.71 9.52 14.22
CA TYR A 126 18.50 10.96 14.14
C TYR A 126 17.12 11.31 13.53
N ARG A 127 16.08 10.61 13.97
CA ARG A 127 14.74 10.70 13.40
C ARG A 127 14.20 12.12 13.34
N PHE A 128 14.50 12.97 14.34
CA PHE A 128 14.09 14.37 14.40
C PHE A 128 14.75 15.22 13.30
N ILE A 129 15.91 14.81 12.80
CA ILE A 129 16.55 15.42 11.62
C ILE A 129 15.94 14.85 10.34
N ASP A 130 15.76 13.53 10.25
CA ASP A 130 15.15 12.85 9.10
C ASP A 130 13.74 13.41 8.78
N LEU A 131 12.97 13.74 9.83
CA LEU A 131 11.64 14.35 9.68
C LEU A 131 11.65 15.76 9.06
N ARG A 132 12.80 16.38 8.88
CA ARG A 132 12.94 17.65 8.13
C ARG A 132 13.02 17.45 6.63
N ARG A 133 13.28 16.23 6.16
CA ARG A 133 13.36 15.91 4.73
C ARG A 133 11.98 16.09 4.08
N PRO A 134 11.91 16.62 2.85
CA PRO A 134 10.63 16.90 2.18
C PRO A 134 9.69 15.70 2.12
N GLU A 135 10.20 14.56 1.69
CA GLU A 135 9.38 13.35 1.56
C GLU A 135 8.83 12.84 2.90
N MET A 136 9.57 13.03 4.00
CA MET A 136 9.09 12.66 5.34
C MET A 136 8.02 13.63 5.83
N GLN A 137 8.20 14.92 5.56
CA GLN A 137 7.20 15.92 5.88
C GLN A 137 5.91 15.71 5.08
N GLU A 138 6.00 15.41 3.79
CA GLU A 138 4.82 15.13 2.96
C GLU A 138 4.04 13.93 3.46
N ARG A 139 4.70 12.85 3.88
CA ARG A 139 4.04 11.68 4.48
C ARG A 139 3.26 12.03 5.75
N ILE A 140 3.86 12.85 6.64
CA ILE A 140 3.18 13.28 7.87
C ILE A 140 2.01 14.24 7.57
N LYS A 141 2.20 15.17 6.63
CA LYS A 141 1.13 16.08 6.17
C LYS A 141 -0.02 15.31 5.53
N LEU A 142 0.30 14.33 4.66
CA LEU A 142 -0.69 13.47 4.03
C LEU A 142 -1.51 12.71 5.08
N ARG A 143 -0.85 12.10 6.07
CA ARG A 143 -1.54 11.42 7.19
C ARG A 143 -2.47 12.37 7.94
N ALA A 144 -2.03 13.60 8.22
CA ALA A 144 -2.87 14.60 8.90
C ALA A 144 -4.10 14.99 8.06
N LYS A 145 -3.92 15.15 6.74
CA LYS A 145 -5.04 15.43 5.80
C LYS A 145 -6.03 14.28 5.75
N ILE A 146 -5.55 13.03 5.66
CA ILE A 146 -6.40 11.83 5.68
C ILE A 146 -7.22 11.78 6.97
N SER A 147 -6.59 11.94 8.14
CA SER A 147 -7.30 11.92 9.42
C SER A 147 -8.36 13.03 9.54
N ALA A 148 -8.05 14.23 9.07
CA ALA A 148 -8.99 15.34 9.07
C ALA A 148 -10.17 15.09 8.11
N PHE A 149 -9.90 14.53 6.93
CA PHE A 149 -10.94 14.15 5.98
C PHE A 149 -11.89 13.10 6.57
N VAL A 150 -11.34 12.00 7.10
CA VAL A 150 -12.13 10.89 7.65
C VAL A 150 -13.07 11.37 8.77
N ARG A 151 -12.59 12.25 9.66
CA ARG A 151 -13.43 12.83 10.71
C ARG A 151 -14.61 13.60 10.12
N ARG A 152 -14.34 14.55 9.22
CA ARG A 152 -15.40 15.34 8.56
C ARG A 152 -16.40 14.45 7.83
N TYR A 153 -15.92 13.45 7.12
CA TYR A 153 -16.76 12.54 6.35
C TYR A 153 -17.69 11.73 7.25
N LEU A 154 -17.13 11.03 8.24
CA LEU A 154 -17.92 10.18 9.14
C LEU A 154 -18.89 10.98 10.02
N GLU A 155 -18.49 12.16 10.48
CA GLU A 155 -19.40 13.10 11.17
C GLU A 155 -20.57 13.52 10.27
N SER A 156 -20.32 13.79 8.98
CA SER A 156 -21.39 14.15 8.03
C SER A 156 -22.35 12.99 7.74
N GLU A 157 -21.91 11.73 7.91
CA GLU A 157 -22.75 10.52 7.83
C GLU A 157 -23.44 10.18 9.17
N GLY A 158 -23.27 11.03 10.20
CA GLY A 158 -23.91 10.90 11.50
C GLY A 158 -23.20 9.98 12.49
N TYR A 159 -21.94 9.64 12.25
CA TYR A 159 -21.12 8.85 13.18
C TYR A 159 -20.54 9.74 14.28
N LEU A 160 -20.42 9.20 15.48
CA LEU A 160 -19.83 9.87 16.65
C LEU A 160 -18.39 9.42 16.85
N ASP A 161 -17.46 10.37 16.99
CA ASP A 161 -16.06 10.11 17.38
C ASP A 161 -15.98 9.83 18.88
N ILE A 162 -15.78 8.57 19.26
CA ILE A 162 -15.75 8.16 20.66
C ILE A 162 -14.43 7.46 20.96
N GLU A 163 -13.62 8.05 21.85
CA GLU A 163 -12.39 7.43 22.35
C GLU A 163 -12.69 6.29 23.32
N THR A 164 -12.00 5.17 23.15
CA THR A 164 -12.10 3.98 24.00
C THR A 164 -10.83 3.81 24.85
N PRO A 165 -10.90 3.14 26.01
CA PRO A 165 -9.73 2.90 26.85
C PRO A 165 -8.61 2.15 26.15
N THR A 166 -7.36 2.60 26.35
CA THR A 166 -6.14 1.93 25.85
C THR A 166 -5.62 0.90 26.87
N LEU A 167 -5.74 1.17 28.17
CA LEU A 167 -5.45 0.18 29.22
C LEU A 167 -6.70 -0.65 29.45
N THR A 168 -6.71 -1.86 28.95
CA THR A 168 -7.90 -2.72 28.93
C THR A 168 -7.58 -4.12 29.44
N LYS A 169 -8.57 -4.99 29.44
CA LYS A 169 -8.44 -6.40 29.70
C LYS A 169 -8.05 -7.13 28.41
N SER A 170 -7.27 -8.20 28.53
CA SER A 170 -6.98 -9.10 27.42
C SER A 170 -8.26 -9.62 26.75
N THR A 171 -8.29 -9.58 25.41
CA THR A 171 -9.40 -10.07 24.61
C THR A 171 -8.89 -11.04 23.54
N PRO A 172 -9.63 -12.12 23.22
CA PRO A 172 -9.20 -13.13 22.25
C PRO A 172 -9.50 -12.64 20.82
N GLU A 173 -8.65 -11.76 20.26
CA GLU A 173 -8.83 -11.19 18.91
C GLU A 173 -7.91 -11.80 17.84
N GLY A 174 -7.17 -12.88 18.17
CA GLY A 174 -6.34 -13.60 17.20
C GLY A 174 -4.85 -13.35 17.30
N ALA A 175 -4.41 -12.12 17.61
CA ALA A 175 -3.01 -11.79 17.87
C ALA A 175 -2.65 -12.02 19.36
N ARG A 176 -1.36 -11.88 19.70
CA ARG A 176 -0.92 -11.78 21.11
C ARG A 176 -1.06 -10.36 21.60
N ASP A 177 -1.42 -10.22 22.87
CA ASP A 177 -1.55 -8.92 23.51
C ASP A 177 -0.19 -8.42 24.03
N TYR A 178 0.05 -7.12 23.91
CA TYR A 178 1.08 -6.45 24.71
C TYR A 178 0.55 -6.21 26.11
N LEU A 179 1.31 -6.65 27.12
CA LEU A 179 0.92 -6.56 28.52
C LEU A 179 1.62 -5.39 29.22
N VAL A 180 0.86 -4.64 30.03
CA VAL A 180 1.37 -3.54 30.85
C VAL A 180 1.19 -3.92 32.33
N PRO A 181 2.28 -4.12 33.10
CA PRO A 181 2.16 -4.50 34.50
C PRO A 181 1.52 -3.38 35.35
N SER A 182 0.62 -3.78 36.26
CA SER A 182 -0.02 -2.85 37.19
C SER A 182 0.89 -2.59 38.39
N ARG A 183 1.22 -1.33 38.65
CA ARG A 183 1.97 -0.94 39.84
C ARG A 183 1.14 -1.03 41.12
N THR A 184 -0.17 -0.79 41.00
CA THR A 184 -1.11 -0.76 42.14
C THR A 184 -1.65 -2.13 42.51
N HIS A 185 -1.59 -3.09 41.60
CA HIS A 185 -2.03 -4.48 41.76
C HIS A 185 -0.90 -5.42 41.37
N PRO A 186 0.02 -5.76 42.29
CA PRO A 186 1.18 -6.63 41.99
C PRO A 186 0.73 -8.00 41.47
N GLY A 187 1.31 -8.42 40.34
CA GLY A 187 0.96 -9.68 39.67
C GLY A 187 -0.20 -9.59 38.66
N GLU A 188 -0.84 -8.42 38.53
CA GLU A 188 -1.87 -8.16 37.56
C GLU A 188 -1.36 -7.27 36.40
N PHE A 189 -2.00 -7.40 35.26
CA PHE A 189 -1.61 -6.73 34.00
C PHE A 189 -2.83 -6.13 33.31
N PHE A 190 -2.61 -4.99 32.68
CA PHE A 190 -3.46 -4.51 31.60
C PHE A 190 -2.96 -5.08 30.27
N ALA A 191 -3.85 -5.18 29.29
CA ALA A 191 -3.50 -5.42 27.90
C ALA A 191 -3.68 -4.14 27.07
N LEU A 192 -2.82 -3.95 26.05
CA LEU A 192 -3.05 -2.92 25.04
C LEU A 192 -4.04 -3.48 24.00
N PRO A 193 -4.99 -2.68 23.48
CA PRO A 193 -6.05 -3.19 22.62
C PRO A 193 -5.53 -3.60 21.23
N GLN A 194 -5.91 -4.77 20.78
CA GLN A 194 -5.67 -5.21 19.40
C GLN A 194 -6.58 -4.48 18.41
N SER A 195 -7.78 -4.11 18.87
CA SER A 195 -8.75 -3.21 18.28
C SER A 195 -9.73 -2.73 19.37
N PRO A 196 -10.56 -1.71 19.15
CA PRO A 196 -11.61 -1.33 20.09
C PRO A 196 -12.87 -2.22 20.03
N GLN A 197 -12.78 -3.45 19.54
CA GLN A 197 -13.90 -4.33 19.21
C GLN A 197 -14.91 -4.50 20.36
N LEU A 198 -14.45 -4.80 21.55
CA LEU A 198 -15.34 -4.98 22.70
C LEU A 198 -16.10 -3.69 23.05
N PHE A 199 -15.39 -2.57 23.04
CA PHE A 199 -15.96 -1.29 23.43
C PHE A 199 -16.99 -0.78 22.41
N LYS A 200 -16.69 -0.90 21.10
CA LYS A 200 -17.63 -0.44 20.07
C LYS A 200 -18.92 -1.25 20.09
N GLN A 201 -18.86 -2.56 20.37
CA GLN A 201 -20.06 -3.38 20.56
C GLN A 201 -20.86 -2.94 21.80
N LEU A 202 -20.19 -2.64 22.92
CA LEU A 202 -20.85 -2.11 24.11
C LEU A 202 -21.50 -0.74 23.85
N LEU A 203 -20.89 0.09 23.00
CA LEU A 203 -21.49 1.36 22.56
C LEU A 203 -22.77 1.12 21.75
N MET A 204 -22.79 0.12 20.85
CA MET A 204 -24.02 -0.27 20.14
C MET A 204 -25.10 -0.73 21.10
N VAL A 205 -24.77 -1.59 22.07
CA VAL A 205 -25.71 -2.03 23.13
C VAL A 205 -26.20 -0.84 23.96
N SER A 206 -25.37 0.18 24.15
CA SER A 206 -25.73 1.42 24.88
C SER A 206 -26.54 2.42 24.07
N GLY A 207 -26.86 2.12 22.81
CA GLY A 207 -27.73 2.96 21.97
C GLY A 207 -27.02 4.07 21.20
N PHE A 208 -25.70 4.01 21.04
CA PHE A 208 -24.94 4.97 20.24
C PHE A 208 -24.97 4.69 18.73
N ASP A 209 -25.63 3.73 18.27
CA ASP A 209 -25.92 3.17 16.93
C ASP A 209 -24.95 3.48 15.77
N LYS A 210 -24.18 4.56 15.81
CA LYS A 210 -23.12 4.89 14.84
C LYS A 210 -21.89 5.46 15.56
N TYR A 211 -20.81 4.69 15.55
CA TYR A 211 -19.52 5.00 16.19
C TYR A 211 -18.39 4.98 15.18
N TYR A 212 -17.42 5.87 15.35
CA TYR A 212 -16.10 5.71 14.76
C TYR A 212 -15.00 6.18 15.71
N GLN A 213 -13.77 5.75 15.43
CA GLN A 213 -12.56 6.21 16.10
C GLN A 213 -11.36 6.05 15.17
N ILE A 214 -10.45 7.02 15.17
CA ILE A 214 -9.10 6.82 14.60
C ILE A 214 -8.25 6.21 15.71
N ALA A 215 -8.33 4.88 15.82
CA ALA A 215 -7.86 4.12 16.97
C ALA A 215 -6.40 3.69 16.84
N ARG A 216 -5.65 3.76 17.94
CA ARG A 216 -4.35 3.12 18.05
C ARG A 216 -4.54 1.67 18.46
N CYS A 217 -3.95 0.75 17.67
CA CYS A 217 -4.05 -0.69 17.85
C CYS A 217 -2.67 -1.32 18.00
N TYR A 218 -2.59 -2.42 18.76
CA TYR A 218 -1.35 -3.08 19.14
C TYR A 218 -1.49 -4.60 18.95
N ARG A 219 -0.58 -5.22 18.19
CA ARG A 219 -0.58 -6.67 17.97
C ARG A 219 0.84 -7.18 18.01
N ASP A 220 1.12 -8.13 18.93
CA ASP A 220 2.41 -8.80 19.03
C ASP A 220 2.44 -9.98 18.06
N GLU A 221 2.70 -9.66 16.79
CA GLU A 221 2.77 -10.59 15.68
C GLU A 221 4.12 -10.47 14.97
N ASP A 222 4.45 -11.46 14.14
CA ASP A 222 5.62 -11.41 13.29
C ASP A 222 5.54 -10.22 12.31
N LEU A 223 6.63 -9.46 12.23
CA LEU A 223 6.72 -8.31 11.35
C LEU A 223 6.68 -8.76 9.88
N ARG A 224 5.89 -8.05 9.08
CA ARG A 224 5.82 -8.20 7.63
C ARG A 224 6.01 -6.84 6.99
N HIS A 225 6.18 -6.82 5.66
CA HIS A 225 6.38 -5.57 4.91
C HIS A 225 5.27 -4.54 5.18
N ASP A 226 4.04 -4.98 5.36
CA ASP A 226 2.83 -4.18 5.53
C ASP A 226 2.23 -4.24 6.96
N ARG A 227 2.90 -4.92 7.92
CA ARG A 227 2.41 -5.08 9.30
C ARG A 227 3.41 -4.56 10.31
N GLN A 228 2.90 -3.70 11.20
CA GLN A 228 3.64 -3.13 12.32
C GLN A 228 2.96 -3.53 13.64
N PRO A 229 3.73 -3.68 14.75
CA PRO A 229 3.16 -4.06 16.04
C PRO A 229 2.24 -2.97 16.63
N GLU A 230 2.44 -1.73 16.20
CA GLU A 230 1.62 -0.58 16.57
C GLU A 230 1.17 0.13 15.29
N PHE A 231 -0.14 0.28 15.11
CA PHE A 231 -0.71 0.88 13.90
C PHE A 231 -2.00 1.63 14.22
N THR A 232 -2.56 2.33 13.24
CA THR A 232 -3.80 3.08 13.37
C THR A 232 -4.88 2.48 12.50
N GLN A 233 -6.08 2.27 13.07
CA GLN A 233 -7.28 1.90 12.33
C GLN A 233 -8.22 3.11 12.21
N ILE A 234 -8.89 3.22 11.08
CA ILE A 234 -10.17 3.91 10.98
C ILE A 234 -11.20 2.86 11.39
N ASP A 235 -11.60 2.88 12.65
CA ASP A 235 -12.52 1.90 13.22
C ASP A 235 -13.94 2.45 13.21
N VAL A 236 -14.88 1.66 12.70
CA VAL A 236 -16.28 2.06 12.50
C VAL A 236 -17.19 0.93 12.97
N GLU A 237 -18.29 1.29 13.62
CA GLU A 237 -19.33 0.35 14.00
C GLU A 237 -20.70 1.01 13.82
N ALA A 238 -21.67 0.27 13.27
CA ALA A 238 -23.04 0.74 13.11
C ALA A 238 -24.05 -0.37 13.42
N SER A 239 -25.16 0.02 14.06
CA SER A 239 -26.33 -0.84 14.27
C SER A 239 -27.33 -0.66 13.14
N PHE A 240 -28.18 -1.67 12.92
CA PHE A 240 -29.32 -1.62 11.99
C PHE A 240 -28.93 -1.36 10.53
N VAL A 241 -27.74 -1.80 10.11
CA VAL A 241 -27.24 -1.68 8.75
C VAL A 241 -27.01 -3.05 8.12
N SER A 242 -27.14 -3.10 6.81
CA SER A 242 -26.78 -4.27 5.99
C SER A 242 -25.31 -4.21 5.54
N GLU A 243 -24.79 -5.33 5.05
CA GLU A 243 -23.45 -5.41 4.44
C GLU A 243 -23.28 -4.41 3.30
N SER A 244 -24.29 -4.31 2.43
CA SER A 244 -24.28 -3.38 1.29
C SER A 244 -24.22 -1.92 1.71
N GLU A 245 -24.85 -1.53 2.83
CA GLU A 245 -24.79 -0.17 3.35
C GLU A 245 -23.40 0.16 3.91
N VAL A 246 -22.74 -0.80 4.56
CA VAL A 246 -21.36 -0.61 5.04
C VAL A 246 -20.37 -0.54 3.88
N MET A 247 -20.53 -1.41 2.87
CA MET A 247 -19.71 -1.37 1.66
C MET A 247 -19.89 -0.03 0.92
N ASP A 248 -21.11 0.45 0.74
CA ASP A 248 -21.40 1.72 0.09
C ASP A 248 -20.77 2.91 0.85
N LEU A 249 -20.90 2.94 2.18
CA LEU A 249 -20.26 3.95 3.03
C LEU A 249 -18.74 3.98 2.80
N ALA A 250 -18.11 2.82 2.84
CA ALA A 250 -16.65 2.69 2.69
C ALA A 250 -16.20 3.07 1.27
N GLU A 251 -16.92 2.61 0.24
CA GLU A 251 -16.59 2.94 -1.16
C GLU A 251 -16.70 4.44 -1.42
N ARG A 252 -17.80 5.08 -0.99
CA ARG A 252 -17.98 6.55 -1.12
C ARG A 252 -16.90 7.30 -0.35
N MET A 253 -16.56 6.86 0.87
CA MET A 253 -15.49 7.46 1.66
C MET A 253 -14.14 7.39 0.95
N LEU A 254 -13.78 6.22 0.41
CA LEU A 254 -12.51 6.03 -0.29
C LEU A 254 -12.45 6.84 -1.59
N LYS A 255 -13.51 6.84 -2.39
CA LYS A 255 -13.57 7.67 -3.62
C LYS A 255 -13.39 9.14 -3.31
N GLN A 256 -14.10 9.67 -2.34
CA GLN A 256 -14.00 11.08 -1.95
C GLN A 256 -12.65 11.40 -1.31
N LEU A 257 -12.08 10.50 -0.52
CA LEU A 257 -10.74 10.64 0.06
C LEU A 257 -9.67 10.79 -1.03
N PHE A 258 -9.68 9.89 -2.02
CA PHE A 258 -8.72 9.91 -3.11
C PHE A 258 -8.87 11.17 -3.98
N SER A 259 -10.10 11.56 -4.30
CA SER A 259 -10.37 12.78 -5.06
C SER A 259 -9.92 14.04 -4.29
N GLU A 260 -10.33 14.23 -3.01
CA GLU A 260 -10.04 15.44 -2.24
C GLU A 260 -8.57 15.54 -1.82
N VAL A 261 -7.95 14.42 -1.42
CA VAL A 261 -6.60 14.44 -0.83
C VAL A 261 -5.49 14.23 -1.86
N LEU A 262 -5.73 13.42 -2.87
CA LEU A 262 -4.74 13.03 -3.89
C LEU A 262 -5.04 13.60 -5.28
N GLY A 263 -6.26 14.11 -5.52
CA GLY A 263 -6.70 14.53 -6.85
C GLY A 263 -6.88 13.36 -7.83
N ILE A 264 -7.16 12.16 -7.31
CA ILE A 264 -7.30 10.92 -8.09
C ILE A 264 -8.76 10.47 -8.02
N GLU A 265 -9.39 10.31 -9.19
CA GLU A 265 -10.72 9.73 -9.29
C GLU A 265 -10.63 8.20 -9.37
N LEU A 266 -11.17 7.52 -8.36
CA LEU A 266 -11.23 6.06 -8.36
C LEU A 266 -12.38 5.56 -9.26
N PRO A 267 -12.19 4.45 -9.99
CA PRO A 267 -13.28 3.80 -10.71
C PRO A 267 -14.32 3.20 -9.74
N ASN A 268 -15.43 2.71 -10.28
CA ASN A 268 -16.34 1.86 -9.50
C ASN A 268 -15.61 0.59 -9.08
N PHE A 269 -15.81 0.18 -7.84
CA PHE A 269 -15.19 -1.03 -7.31
C PHE A 269 -15.83 -2.27 -7.95
N VAL A 270 -15.01 -3.13 -8.49
CA VAL A 270 -15.47 -4.42 -9.01
C VAL A 270 -15.81 -5.31 -7.83
N VAL A 271 -16.92 -6.03 -7.90
CA VAL A 271 -17.29 -7.02 -6.87
C VAL A 271 -16.99 -8.41 -7.41
N ILE A 272 -16.18 -9.17 -6.67
CA ILE A 272 -15.83 -10.57 -6.97
C ILE A 272 -16.02 -11.41 -5.71
N THR A 273 -16.40 -12.67 -5.88
CA THR A 273 -16.46 -13.60 -4.76
C THR A 273 -15.06 -14.10 -4.40
N HIS A 274 -14.86 -14.52 -3.14
CA HIS A 274 -13.61 -15.15 -2.72
C HIS A 274 -13.26 -16.36 -3.61
N SER A 275 -14.25 -17.18 -3.98
CA SER A 275 -14.02 -18.33 -4.86
C SER A 275 -13.54 -17.93 -6.25
N GLU A 276 -14.10 -16.87 -6.84
CA GLU A 276 -13.64 -16.30 -8.11
C GLU A 276 -12.24 -15.72 -7.99
N ALA A 277 -11.95 -14.99 -6.91
CA ALA A 277 -10.63 -14.42 -6.66
C ALA A 277 -9.55 -15.52 -6.59
N MET A 278 -9.83 -16.60 -5.85
CA MET A 278 -8.93 -17.75 -5.76
C MET A 278 -8.81 -18.51 -7.07
N ARG A 279 -9.92 -18.66 -7.81
CA ARG A 279 -9.93 -19.35 -9.10
C ARG A 279 -9.15 -18.59 -10.16
N MET A 280 -9.44 -17.31 -10.33
CA MET A 280 -8.90 -16.50 -11.43
C MET A 280 -7.50 -15.94 -11.15
N TYR A 281 -7.16 -15.70 -9.91
CA TYR A 281 -5.93 -14.98 -9.54
C TYR A 281 -5.03 -15.75 -8.58
N GLY A 282 -5.52 -16.85 -8.00
CA GLY A 282 -4.80 -17.63 -7.00
C GLY A 282 -4.54 -16.87 -5.69
N SER A 283 -5.33 -15.85 -5.40
CA SER A 283 -5.19 -14.99 -4.23
C SER A 283 -6.52 -14.38 -3.82
N ASP A 284 -6.72 -14.27 -2.52
CA ASP A 284 -7.80 -13.50 -1.88
C ASP A 284 -7.62 -11.97 -1.99
N ARG A 285 -6.44 -11.53 -2.43
CA ARG A 285 -6.07 -10.11 -2.63
C ARG A 285 -5.53 -9.90 -4.03
N PRO A 286 -6.38 -10.02 -5.07
CA PRO A 286 -5.93 -9.92 -6.45
C PRO A 286 -5.56 -8.50 -6.85
N ASP A 287 -4.38 -8.32 -7.44
CA ASP A 287 -4.06 -7.07 -8.13
C ASP A 287 -4.73 -7.08 -9.53
N LEU A 288 -5.83 -6.34 -9.66
CA LEU A 288 -6.58 -6.24 -10.91
C LEU A 288 -5.91 -5.35 -11.97
N ARG A 289 -4.83 -4.65 -11.64
CA ARG A 289 -4.00 -3.93 -12.63
C ARG A 289 -3.18 -4.90 -13.48
N ASN A 290 -2.98 -6.12 -12.98
CA ASN A 290 -2.36 -7.21 -13.72
C ASN A 290 -3.42 -7.91 -14.58
N PRO A 291 -3.31 -7.83 -15.93
CA PRO A 291 -4.34 -8.35 -16.84
C PRO A 291 -4.34 -9.88 -16.98
N LEU A 292 -3.33 -10.56 -16.44
CA LEU A 292 -3.22 -12.02 -16.57
C LEU A 292 -4.25 -12.71 -15.67
N VAL A 293 -4.87 -13.79 -16.16
CA VAL A 293 -5.88 -14.59 -15.45
C VAL A 293 -5.52 -16.07 -15.56
N LEU A 294 -5.75 -16.81 -14.48
CA LEU A 294 -5.66 -18.27 -14.44
C LEU A 294 -6.95 -18.85 -15.00
N GLU A 295 -6.84 -19.80 -15.92
CA GLU A 295 -7.97 -20.54 -16.48
C GLU A 295 -7.90 -22.02 -16.10
N ASP A 296 -9.00 -22.55 -15.61
CA ASP A 296 -9.12 -24.00 -15.30
C ASP A 296 -9.19 -24.80 -16.61
N ILE A 297 -8.39 -25.86 -16.65
CA ILE A 297 -8.32 -26.78 -17.80
C ILE A 297 -8.43 -28.25 -17.37
N ASP A 298 -8.94 -28.52 -16.17
CA ASP A 298 -9.09 -29.89 -15.63
C ASP A 298 -9.83 -30.80 -16.58
N ASP A 299 -10.94 -30.31 -17.15
CA ASP A 299 -11.77 -31.05 -18.10
C ASP A 299 -11.00 -31.52 -19.35
N LEU A 300 -10.03 -30.74 -19.82
CA LEU A 300 -9.19 -31.08 -20.95
C LEU A 300 -8.07 -32.06 -20.59
N MET A 301 -7.71 -32.15 -19.30
CA MET A 301 -6.54 -32.92 -18.83
C MET A 301 -6.89 -34.28 -18.22
N ARG A 302 -8.16 -34.63 -18.06
CA ARG A 302 -8.58 -35.87 -17.38
C ARG A 302 -8.08 -37.14 -18.07
N GLU A 303 -8.08 -37.18 -19.39
CA GLU A 303 -7.79 -38.36 -20.19
C GLU A 303 -6.40 -38.37 -20.81
N VAL A 304 -5.55 -37.33 -20.53
CA VAL A 304 -4.22 -37.27 -21.10
C VAL A 304 -3.30 -38.32 -20.49
N GLU A 305 -2.32 -38.81 -21.26
CA GLU A 305 -1.35 -39.79 -20.78
C GLU A 305 -0.38 -39.22 -19.73
N PHE A 306 -0.21 -37.89 -19.72
CA PHE A 306 0.68 -37.20 -18.81
C PHE A 306 0.10 -37.16 -17.37
N LYS A 307 0.52 -38.12 -16.56
CA LYS A 307 0.02 -38.29 -15.18
C LYS A 307 0.16 -37.05 -14.28
N VAL A 308 1.11 -36.18 -14.59
CA VAL A 308 1.29 -34.89 -13.86
C VAL A 308 0.05 -34.02 -14.02
N PHE A 309 -0.67 -34.13 -15.13
CA PHE A 309 -1.92 -33.40 -15.37
C PHE A 309 -3.15 -34.26 -15.09
N SER A 310 -3.21 -35.49 -15.59
CA SER A 310 -4.39 -36.34 -15.41
C SER A 310 -4.63 -36.76 -13.97
N GLY A 311 -3.58 -36.88 -13.15
CA GLY A 311 -3.72 -37.12 -11.72
C GLY A 311 -4.51 -36.02 -11.02
N PRO A 312 -3.98 -34.77 -10.98
CA PRO A 312 -4.71 -33.63 -10.40
C PRO A 312 -6.07 -33.35 -11.04
N ALA A 313 -6.21 -33.50 -12.37
CA ALA A 313 -7.48 -33.28 -13.07
C ALA A 313 -8.61 -34.24 -12.67
N ASN A 314 -8.29 -35.37 -12.08
CA ASN A 314 -9.24 -36.37 -11.59
C ASN A 314 -9.37 -36.42 -10.05
N ASP A 315 -8.68 -35.50 -9.35
CA ASP A 315 -8.75 -35.36 -7.89
C ASP A 315 -9.49 -34.08 -7.50
N ASN A 316 -10.56 -34.18 -6.73
CA ASN A 316 -11.40 -33.05 -6.32
C ASN A 316 -10.65 -32.01 -5.44
N ASN A 317 -9.56 -32.40 -4.78
CA ASN A 317 -8.73 -31.51 -3.95
C ASN A 317 -7.61 -30.83 -4.73
N SER A 318 -7.47 -31.19 -6.00
CA SER A 318 -6.45 -30.69 -6.91
C SER A 318 -7.07 -29.83 -8.01
N ARG A 319 -6.24 -29.17 -8.80
CA ARG A 319 -6.66 -28.43 -10.01
C ARG A 319 -5.53 -28.38 -11.03
N VAL A 320 -5.90 -28.22 -12.29
CA VAL A 320 -4.98 -27.93 -13.40
C VAL A 320 -5.35 -26.61 -14.02
N VAL A 321 -4.42 -25.67 -14.03
CA VAL A 321 -4.65 -24.31 -14.59
C VAL A 321 -3.66 -24.01 -15.69
N ALA A 322 -4.08 -23.12 -16.59
CA ALA A 322 -3.24 -22.48 -17.59
C ALA A 322 -3.17 -20.97 -17.33
N LEU A 323 -2.01 -20.36 -17.62
CA LEU A 323 -1.76 -18.93 -17.60
C LEU A 323 -1.14 -18.52 -18.93
N LYS A 324 -1.86 -17.74 -19.73
CA LYS A 324 -1.34 -17.17 -20.97
C LYS A 324 -0.58 -15.87 -20.68
N VAL A 325 0.65 -15.75 -21.17
CA VAL A 325 1.45 -14.54 -21.15
C VAL A 325 1.65 -14.06 -22.58
N PRO A 326 1.01 -12.95 -22.99
CA PRO A 326 1.06 -12.45 -24.36
C PRO A 326 2.47 -12.01 -24.77
N LYS A 327 2.87 -12.33 -26.01
CA LYS A 327 4.17 -11.93 -26.63
C LYS A 327 5.41 -12.31 -25.81
N ALA A 328 5.30 -13.30 -24.94
CA ALA A 328 6.36 -13.70 -24.02
C ALA A 328 7.52 -14.42 -24.70
N THR A 329 7.33 -15.01 -25.89
CA THR A 329 8.39 -15.67 -26.65
C THR A 329 9.50 -14.73 -27.11
N GLU A 330 9.15 -13.45 -27.33
CA GLU A 330 10.08 -12.41 -27.78
C GLU A 330 10.83 -11.76 -26.60
N THR A 331 10.22 -11.77 -25.41
CA THR A 331 10.69 -11.02 -24.24
C THR A 331 11.41 -11.91 -23.22
N LEU A 332 10.88 -13.12 -22.96
CA LEU A 332 11.40 -14.00 -21.94
C LEU A 332 12.53 -14.89 -22.45
N SER A 333 13.70 -14.73 -21.85
CA SER A 333 14.86 -15.56 -22.12
C SER A 333 14.69 -16.96 -21.52
N ARG A 334 15.46 -17.95 -22.05
CA ARG A 334 15.49 -19.30 -21.50
C ARG A 334 15.89 -19.32 -20.01
N LYS A 335 16.84 -18.48 -19.61
CA LYS A 335 17.25 -18.36 -18.22
C LYS A 335 16.10 -17.94 -17.31
N GLN A 336 15.31 -16.95 -17.72
CA GLN A 336 14.13 -16.52 -16.94
C GLN A 336 13.10 -17.64 -16.81
N LEU A 337 12.87 -18.42 -17.87
CA LEU A 337 11.95 -19.57 -17.80
C LEU A 337 12.46 -20.65 -16.82
N ASP A 338 13.77 -20.89 -16.78
CA ASP A 338 14.39 -21.81 -15.83
C ASP A 338 14.33 -21.24 -14.38
N ASP A 339 14.53 -19.93 -14.20
CA ASP A 339 14.43 -19.24 -12.91
C ASP A 339 12.98 -19.29 -12.35
N TYR A 340 11.96 -19.25 -13.22
CA TYR A 340 10.56 -19.36 -12.80
C TYR A 340 10.22 -20.74 -12.21
N VAL A 341 10.86 -21.81 -12.67
CA VAL A 341 10.70 -23.14 -12.06
C VAL A 341 11.18 -23.14 -10.62
N GLY A 342 12.32 -22.51 -10.35
CA GLY A 342 12.82 -22.32 -8.98
C GLY A 342 11.92 -21.44 -8.14
N PHE A 343 11.34 -20.40 -8.74
CA PHE A 343 10.44 -19.48 -8.06
C PHE A 343 9.14 -20.17 -7.59
N VAL A 344 8.44 -20.88 -8.48
CA VAL A 344 7.21 -21.60 -8.09
C VAL A 344 7.50 -22.74 -7.12
N GLY A 345 8.69 -23.30 -7.14
CA GLY A 345 9.16 -24.33 -6.20
C GLY A 345 9.16 -23.85 -4.74
N GLN A 346 9.37 -22.56 -4.49
CA GLN A 346 9.30 -21.96 -3.15
C GLN A 346 7.89 -22.04 -2.53
N TYR A 347 6.86 -22.17 -3.38
CA TYR A 347 5.45 -22.32 -3.01
C TYR A 347 4.99 -23.78 -3.05
N GLY A 348 5.90 -24.73 -3.17
CA GLY A 348 5.61 -26.17 -3.14
C GLY A 348 5.29 -26.81 -4.50
N ALA A 349 5.29 -26.03 -5.61
CA ALA A 349 5.09 -26.61 -6.94
C ALA A 349 6.30 -27.46 -7.35
N LYS A 350 6.03 -28.63 -7.95
CA LYS A 350 7.07 -29.59 -8.38
C LYS A 350 7.72 -29.23 -9.72
N GLY A 351 7.15 -28.27 -10.46
CA GLY A 351 7.61 -27.79 -11.74
C GLY A 351 6.67 -26.76 -12.34
N LEU A 352 7.08 -26.19 -13.48
CA LEU A 352 6.30 -25.23 -14.25
C LEU A 352 6.42 -25.62 -15.72
N ALA A 353 5.43 -26.37 -16.23
CA ALA A 353 5.38 -26.70 -17.64
C ALA A 353 4.92 -25.49 -18.46
N TYR A 354 5.37 -25.37 -19.71
CA TYR A 354 4.91 -24.31 -20.60
C TYR A 354 4.88 -24.75 -22.06
N ILE A 355 4.08 -24.08 -22.88
CA ILE A 355 4.03 -24.20 -24.33
C ILE A 355 4.32 -22.81 -24.94
N LYS A 356 5.34 -22.71 -25.79
CA LYS A 356 5.58 -21.54 -26.64
C LYS A 356 4.77 -21.66 -27.93
N VAL A 357 4.03 -20.64 -28.28
CA VAL A 357 3.25 -20.56 -29.53
C VAL A 357 4.03 -19.73 -30.54
N ASN A 358 4.87 -20.41 -31.34
CA ASN A 358 5.62 -19.74 -32.39
C ASN A 358 4.76 -19.53 -33.66
N ASP A 359 4.01 -20.53 -34.07
CA ASP A 359 3.02 -20.44 -35.14
C ASP A 359 1.73 -21.21 -34.77
N ARG A 360 0.64 -20.47 -34.51
CA ARG A 360 -0.64 -21.02 -34.14
C ARG A 360 -1.34 -21.77 -35.28
N SER A 361 -0.97 -21.51 -36.54
CA SER A 361 -1.56 -22.14 -37.71
C SER A 361 -0.99 -23.53 -38.01
N GLU A 362 0.16 -23.87 -37.42
CA GLU A 362 0.86 -25.13 -37.64
C GLU A 362 0.94 -25.93 -36.31
N VAL A 363 -0.13 -26.64 -35.95
CA VAL A 363 -0.22 -27.43 -34.72
C VAL A 363 0.01 -28.92 -35.03
N PRO A 364 0.95 -29.62 -34.35
CA PRO A 364 1.78 -29.13 -33.22
C PRO A 364 3.15 -28.54 -33.61
N GLU A 365 3.54 -28.53 -34.90
CA GLU A 365 4.88 -28.18 -35.39
C GLU A 365 5.26 -26.73 -35.07
N GLY A 366 4.29 -25.81 -35.09
CA GLY A 366 4.46 -24.41 -34.73
C GLY A 366 4.58 -24.15 -33.23
N LEU A 367 4.55 -25.19 -32.40
CA LEU A 367 4.62 -25.10 -30.94
C LEU A 367 5.95 -25.67 -30.43
N GLN A 368 6.40 -25.15 -29.29
CA GLN A 368 7.62 -25.66 -28.64
C GLN A 368 7.36 -25.95 -27.18
N SER A 369 7.42 -27.24 -26.80
CA SER A 369 7.34 -27.69 -25.41
C SER A 369 7.73 -29.17 -25.26
N PRO A 370 8.35 -29.56 -24.14
CA PRO A 370 8.60 -30.97 -23.83
C PRO A 370 7.33 -31.79 -23.57
N ILE A 371 6.19 -31.13 -23.22
CA ILE A 371 4.97 -31.83 -22.85
C ILE A 371 4.08 -32.19 -24.05
N LEU A 372 4.33 -31.63 -25.24
CA LEU A 372 3.51 -31.85 -26.44
C LEU A 372 3.41 -33.34 -26.81
N LYS A 373 4.49 -34.11 -26.60
CA LYS A 373 4.50 -35.56 -26.88
C LYS A 373 3.53 -36.41 -26.03
N PHE A 374 2.97 -35.82 -24.98
CA PHE A 374 2.04 -36.48 -24.05
C PHE A 374 0.59 -35.99 -24.24
N LEU A 375 0.36 -35.04 -25.13
CA LEU A 375 -0.94 -34.42 -25.41
C LEU A 375 -1.35 -34.76 -26.85
N SER A 376 -2.62 -35.10 -27.06
CA SER A 376 -3.13 -35.24 -28.42
C SER A 376 -3.34 -33.89 -29.07
N ASN A 377 -3.34 -33.85 -30.42
CA ASN A 377 -3.57 -32.61 -31.15
C ASN A 377 -4.91 -31.95 -30.79
N GLU A 378 -5.94 -32.76 -30.52
CA GLU A 378 -7.26 -32.27 -30.09
C GLU A 378 -7.19 -31.55 -28.75
N VAL A 379 -6.45 -32.09 -27.78
CA VAL A 379 -6.24 -31.48 -26.46
C VAL A 379 -5.43 -30.19 -26.60
N ILE A 380 -4.35 -30.20 -27.39
CA ILE A 380 -3.53 -29.02 -27.65
C ILE A 380 -4.40 -27.89 -28.26
N GLU A 381 -5.17 -28.21 -29.32
CA GLU A 381 -6.08 -27.26 -29.94
C GLU A 381 -7.11 -26.70 -28.96
N ALA A 382 -7.70 -27.57 -28.12
CA ALA A 382 -8.67 -27.15 -27.13
C ALA A 382 -8.06 -26.18 -26.09
N VAL A 383 -6.83 -26.44 -25.63
CA VAL A 383 -6.10 -25.54 -24.74
C VAL A 383 -5.81 -24.19 -25.40
N LEU A 384 -5.27 -24.23 -26.64
CA LEU A 384 -4.94 -23.01 -27.37
C LEU A 384 -6.19 -22.15 -27.64
N ASN A 385 -7.32 -22.78 -27.92
CA ASN A 385 -8.60 -22.09 -28.14
C ASN A 385 -9.14 -21.50 -26.83
N ARG A 386 -9.12 -22.25 -25.72
CA ARG A 386 -9.58 -21.77 -24.38
C ARG A 386 -8.74 -20.57 -23.92
N MET A 387 -7.45 -20.62 -24.16
CA MET A 387 -6.53 -19.54 -23.82
C MET A 387 -6.53 -18.40 -24.84
N GLU A 388 -7.28 -18.50 -25.94
CA GLU A 388 -7.24 -17.52 -27.04
C GLU A 388 -5.79 -17.20 -27.44
N ALA A 389 -4.98 -18.27 -27.60
CA ALA A 389 -3.55 -18.14 -27.81
C ALA A 389 -3.23 -17.66 -29.24
N SER A 390 -2.26 -16.76 -29.33
CA SER A 390 -1.76 -16.16 -30.57
C SER A 390 -0.26 -16.38 -30.71
N ASN A 391 0.26 -16.13 -31.91
CA ASN A 391 1.71 -16.21 -32.17
C ASN A 391 2.47 -15.28 -31.22
N GLY A 392 3.54 -15.78 -30.62
CA GLY A 392 4.36 -15.07 -29.65
C GLY A 392 3.97 -15.31 -28.19
N ASP A 393 2.83 -15.94 -27.90
CA ASP A 393 2.40 -16.21 -26.55
C ASP A 393 3.15 -17.39 -25.91
N ILE A 394 3.22 -17.38 -24.57
CA ILE A 394 3.61 -18.56 -23.78
C ILE A 394 2.47 -18.91 -22.84
N ILE A 395 2.06 -20.17 -22.81
CA ILE A 395 1.08 -20.72 -21.88
C ILE A 395 1.84 -21.51 -20.83
N PHE A 396 1.72 -21.12 -19.56
CA PHE A 396 2.27 -21.84 -18.42
C PHE A 396 1.19 -22.68 -17.75
N PHE A 397 1.59 -23.79 -17.11
CA PHE A 397 0.67 -24.74 -16.49
C PHE A 397 1.03 -24.99 -15.04
N GLY A 398 0.01 -24.96 -14.17
CA GLY A 398 0.08 -25.39 -12.78
C GLY A 398 -0.82 -26.61 -12.56
N ALA A 399 -0.31 -27.66 -11.92
CA ALA A 399 -1.05 -28.89 -11.66
C ALA A 399 -0.58 -29.53 -10.34
N ASP A 400 -1.37 -29.44 -9.30
CA ASP A 400 -1.14 -30.03 -7.96
C ASP A 400 -2.42 -29.85 -7.09
N LEU A 401 -2.31 -30.01 -5.77
CA LEU A 401 -3.34 -29.62 -4.82
C LEU A 401 -3.75 -28.14 -5.05
N LYS A 402 -5.04 -27.83 -4.89
CA LYS A 402 -5.60 -26.49 -5.10
C LYS A 402 -4.81 -25.40 -4.38
N GLN A 403 -4.42 -25.64 -3.13
CA GLN A 403 -3.63 -24.68 -2.35
C GLN A 403 -2.26 -24.41 -3.02
N VAL A 404 -1.53 -25.45 -3.40
CA VAL A 404 -0.22 -25.34 -4.04
C VAL A 404 -0.32 -24.58 -5.37
N VAL A 405 -1.32 -24.90 -6.19
CA VAL A 405 -1.55 -24.24 -7.48
C VAL A 405 -1.89 -22.76 -7.26
N ASN A 406 -2.80 -22.45 -6.34
CA ASN A 406 -3.20 -21.09 -6.04
C ASN A 406 -1.99 -20.25 -5.57
N GLU A 407 -1.26 -20.73 -4.56
CA GLU A 407 -0.10 -20.00 -4.03
C GLU A 407 1.01 -19.83 -5.08
N SER A 408 1.37 -20.89 -5.79
CA SER A 408 2.47 -20.86 -6.76
C SER A 408 2.12 -20.08 -8.03
N MET A 409 0.94 -20.34 -8.63
CA MET A 409 0.54 -19.70 -9.87
C MET A 409 0.05 -18.27 -9.65
N GLY A 410 -0.55 -17.96 -8.49
CA GLY A 410 -0.89 -16.59 -8.10
C GLY A 410 0.35 -15.72 -7.90
N ALA A 411 1.37 -16.23 -7.20
CA ALA A 411 2.66 -15.56 -7.07
C ALA A 411 3.37 -15.41 -8.43
N PHE A 412 3.37 -16.47 -9.23
CA PHE A 412 3.97 -16.47 -10.57
C PHE A 412 3.27 -15.46 -11.51
N ARG A 413 1.94 -15.39 -11.48
CA ARG A 413 1.15 -14.40 -12.23
C ARG A 413 1.67 -12.97 -11.99
N ASN A 414 1.89 -12.61 -10.73
CA ASN A 414 2.39 -11.29 -10.38
C ASN A 414 3.84 -11.09 -10.80
N ARG A 415 4.69 -12.10 -10.62
CA ARG A 415 6.10 -12.04 -11.01
C ARG A 415 6.27 -11.88 -12.52
N VAL A 416 5.61 -12.70 -13.31
CA VAL A 416 5.75 -12.64 -14.78
C VAL A 416 5.16 -11.35 -15.35
N ALA A 417 4.06 -10.84 -14.79
CA ALA A 417 3.49 -9.56 -15.21
C ALA A 417 4.43 -8.38 -14.96
N GLN A 418 5.17 -8.38 -13.84
CA GLN A 418 6.21 -7.39 -13.56
C GLN A 418 7.39 -7.52 -14.53
N ASP A 419 7.88 -8.74 -14.75
CA ASP A 419 9.01 -8.99 -15.66
C ASP A 419 8.66 -8.65 -17.13
N MET A 420 7.38 -8.71 -17.49
CA MET A 420 6.84 -8.30 -18.80
C MET A 420 6.45 -6.83 -18.89
N ASP A 421 6.49 -6.07 -17.77
CA ASP A 421 6.07 -4.66 -17.69
C ASP A 421 4.64 -4.42 -18.20
N ILE A 422 3.72 -5.34 -17.89
CA ILE A 422 2.31 -5.27 -18.34
C ILE A 422 1.32 -4.89 -17.25
N VAL A 423 1.80 -4.63 -16.03
CA VAL A 423 0.95 -4.15 -14.93
C VAL A 423 0.54 -2.71 -15.19
N GLN A 424 -0.77 -2.45 -15.22
CA GLN A 424 -1.30 -1.11 -15.45
C GLN A 424 -1.01 -0.19 -14.27
N GLY A 425 -0.79 1.10 -14.55
CA GLY A 425 -0.65 2.11 -13.50
C GLY A 425 -1.99 2.48 -12.85
N GLY A 426 -1.92 3.23 -11.75
CA GLY A 426 -3.10 3.74 -11.05
C GLY A 426 -3.64 2.78 -9.99
N PHE A 427 -4.95 2.91 -9.69
CA PHE A 427 -5.66 2.16 -8.66
C PHE A 427 -6.90 1.50 -9.27
N VAL A 428 -7.08 0.22 -9.03
CA VAL A 428 -8.23 -0.57 -9.47
C VAL A 428 -8.77 -1.35 -8.27
N PRO A 429 -9.50 -0.68 -7.37
CA PRO A 429 -10.00 -1.33 -6.16
C PRO A 429 -11.13 -2.30 -6.49
N CYS A 430 -11.23 -3.36 -5.68
CA CYS A 430 -12.32 -4.32 -5.76
C CYS A 430 -12.82 -4.73 -4.36
N TRP A 431 -14.05 -5.20 -4.32
CA TRP A 431 -14.61 -5.89 -3.17
C TRP A 431 -14.44 -7.39 -3.35
N VAL A 432 -13.96 -8.07 -2.32
CA VAL A 432 -13.97 -9.53 -2.23
C VAL A 432 -15.01 -9.92 -1.18
N ILE A 433 -16.03 -10.67 -1.61
CA ILE A 433 -17.18 -11.06 -0.81
C ILE A 433 -17.31 -12.58 -0.75
N ASP A 434 -18.29 -13.08 -0.01
CA ASP A 434 -18.63 -14.53 0.08
C ASP A 434 -17.44 -15.39 0.56
N TRP A 435 -16.78 -14.89 1.62
CA TRP A 435 -15.67 -15.58 2.26
C TRP A 435 -16.11 -16.88 2.92
N PRO A 436 -15.32 -17.97 2.90
CA PRO A 436 -15.60 -19.17 3.69
C PRO A 436 -15.53 -18.83 5.18
N MET A 437 -16.52 -19.29 5.97
CA MET A 437 -16.51 -19.09 7.42
C MET A 437 -15.51 -19.99 8.13
N PHE A 438 -15.29 -21.19 7.59
CA PHE A 438 -14.43 -22.21 8.15
C PHE A 438 -13.51 -22.82 7.11
N GLN A 439 -12.32 -23.22 7.56
CA GLN A 439 -11.39 -24.03 6.77
C GLN A 439 -10.88 -25.22 7.56
N LYS A 440 -10.36 -26.23 6.87
CA LYS A 440 -9.68 -27.34 7.53
C LYS A 440 -8.22 -27.02 7.78
N ASN A 441 -7.77 -27.18 9.01
CA ASN A 441 -6.36 -27.12 9.35
C ASN A 441 -5.62 -28.37 8.82
N ARG A 442 -4.29 -28.43 9.03
CA ARG A 442 -3.45 -29.55 8.59
C ARG A 442 -3.87 -30.91 9.18
N ASP A 443 -4.54 -30.90 10.31
CA ASP A 443 -5.05 -32.10 11.00
C ASP A 443 -6.47 -32.48 10.56
N GLY A 444 -7.05 -31.79 9.58
CA GLY A 444 -8.38 -31.98 9.04
C GLY A 444 -9.51 -31.46 9.92
N GLN A 445 -9.21 -30.71 10.96
CA GLN A 445 -10.20 -30.13 11.86
C GLN A 445 -10.70 -28.77 11.30
N TRP A 446 -12.00 -28.53 11.46
CA TRP A 446 -12.57 -27.24 11.12
C TRP A 446 -12.12 -26.15 12.10
N VAL A 447 -11.60 -25.08 11.57
CA VAL A 447 -11.21 -23.86 12.29
C VAL A 447 -11.89 -22.65 11.65
N ALA A 448 -12.23 -21.66 12.46
CA ALA A 448 -12.80 -20.42 11.94
C ALA A 448 -11.71 -19.62 11.19
N GLU A 449 -12.07 -19.12 10.01
CA GLU A 449 -11.21 -18.24 9.19
C GLU A 449 -11.26 -16.78 9.69
N HIS A 450 -12.38 -16.40 10.30
CA HIS A 450 -12.67 -15.04 10.73
C HIS A 450 -12.80 -14.92 12.24
N HIS A 451 -12.81 -13.66 12.71
CA HIS A 451 -13.03 -13.31 14.11
C HIS A 451 -14.33 -13.96 14.64
N PRO A 452 -14.38 -14.40 15.91
CA PRO A 452 -15.57 -15.03 16.51
C PRO A 452 -16.87 -14.20 16.44
N PHE A 453 -16.77 -12.88 16.26
CA PHE A 453 -17.92 -11.99 16.11
C PHE A 453 -18.44 -11.89 14.67
N THR A 454 -17.72 -12.43 13.70
CA THR A 454 -18.19 -12.49 12.32
C THR A 454 -19.37 -13.47 12.23
N GLN A 455 -20.49 -12.98 11.71
CA GLN A 455 -21.69 -13.78 11.60
C GLN A 455 -21.57 -14.75 10.41
N PRO A 456 -21.82 -16.06 10.61
CA PRO A 456 -21.96 -16.99 9.51
C PRO A 456 -23.30 -16.78 8.78
N THR A 457 -23.35 -17.16 7.50
CA THR A 457 -24.61 -17.33 6.77
C THR A 457 -25.32 -18.61 7.24
N GLY A 458 -26.65 -18.67 7.07
CA GLY A 458 -27.45 -19.82 7.47
C GLY A 458 -27.78 -19.88 8.97
N THR A 459 -28.35 -20.97 9.41
CA THR A 459 -28.72 -21.23 10.79
C THR A 459 -27.62 -22.01 11.54
N PRO A 460 -27.64 -22.01 12.90
CA PRO A 460 -26.70 -22.85 13.68
C PRO A 460 -26.73 -24.33 13.29
N LYS A 461 -27.89 -24.84 12.82
CA LYS A 461 -28.04 -26.22 12.37
C LYS A 461 -27.31 -26.43 11.03
N ASP A 462 -27.38 -25.50 10.14
CA ASP A 462 -26.67 -25.58 8.85
C ASP A 462 -25.17 -25.58 9.07
N VAL A 463 -24.67 -24.70 9.96
CA VAL A 463 -23.25 -24.65 10.36
C VAL A 463 -22.74 -25.98 10.91
N LEU A 464 -23.55 -26.67 11.73
CA LEU A 464 -23.15 -27.95 12.31
C LEU A 464 -23.21 -29.09 11.30
N ASN A 465 -24.14 -29.04 10.33
CA ASN A 465 -24.33 -30.11 9.37
C ASN A 465 -23.33 -30.05 8.21
N ASP A 466 -23.03 -28.87 7.71
CA ASP A 466 -22.16 -28.67 6.53
C ASP A 466 -21.33 -27.37 6.64
N PRO A 467 -20.32 -27.37 7.49
CA PRO A 467 -19.46 -26.16 7.70
C PRO A 467 -18.70 -25.76 6.44
N GLU A 468 -18.54 -26.64 5.45
CA GLU A 468 -17.81 -26.36 4.21
C GLU A 468 -18.52 -25.33 3.32
N THR A 469 -19.85 -25.34 3.34
CA THR A 469 -20.67 -24.44 2.50
C THR A 469 -21.00 -23.11 3.17
N ILE A 470 -20.68 -22.98 4.45
CA ILE A 470 -21.02 -21.77 5.22
C ILE A 470 -20.08 -20.63 4.87
N GLN A 471 -20.68 -19.52 4.46
CA GLN A 471 -19.97 -18.28 4.20
C GLN A 471 -19.98 -17.37 5.44
N ALA A 472 -18.98 -16.54 5.55
CA ALA A 472 -18.91 -15.44 6.50
C ALA A 472 -19.57 -14.18 5.90
N ARG A 473 -20.24 -13.42 6.74
CA ARG A 473 -20.63 -12.04 6.39
C ARG A 473 -19.41 -11.13 6.51
N ALA A 474 -18.43 -11.38 5.64
CA ALA A 474 -17.18 -10.66 5.53
C ALA A 474 -17.02 -10.12 4.11
N TYR A 475 -16.42 -8.93 4.00
CA TYR A 475 -16.22 -8.22 2.73
C TYR A 475 -14.99 -7.34 2.85
N ASP A 476 -14.02 -7.56 1.97
CA ASP A 476 -12.74 -6.87 1.99
C ASP A 476 -12.58 -5.97 0.77
N VAL A 477 -12.01 -4.78 0.98
CA VAL A 477 -11.51 -3.92 -0.10
C VAL A 477 -10.07 -4.27 -0.39
N VAL A 478 -9.78 -4.52 -1.65
CA VAL A 478 -8.45 -4.86 -2.17
C VAL A 478 -8.03 -3.81 -3.20
#